data_cc186562b8180096070602b8fabf09e1
#
_entry.id   cc186562b8180096070602b8fabf09e1
#
_cell.length_a   1.000
_cell.length_b   1.000
_cell.length_c   1.000
_cell.angle_alpha   90.00
_cell.angle_beta   90.00
_cell.angle_gamma   90.00
#
_symmetry.space_group_name_H-M   'P 1'
#
loop_
_entity.id
_entity.type
_entity.pdbx_description
1 polymer ?
#
loop_
_entity_poly.entity_id
_entity_poly.type
_entity_poly.pdbx_seq_one_letter_code
_entity_poly.pdbx_strand_id
1 'polypeptide(L)'
;MSVVEVVTGMDANTRNARTVTVTMVVPPPLRSCCGGASQLSLSAPTVRGALEWIERSHPSLYRSVCDETGKVRRHVNLFVNTSHVRDRNGLDTALAQGDVITILPAVSGG
;
A
#
# COMPACT_ATOMS: atom_id res chain seq x y z
N MET A 1 5.37 -15.46 -28.69
CA MET A 1 4.93 -15.07 -28.16
C MET A 1 4.53 -14.69 -27.77
N SER A 2 4.58 -14.80 -27.52
CA SER A 2 4.08 -14.31 -26.78
C SER A 2 3.51 -14.22 -26.28
N VAL A 3 3.54 -14.45 -26.28
CA VAL A 3 2.80 -14.28 -25.54
C VAL A 3 2.31 -14.46 -25.05
N VAL A 4 2.37 -14.70 -25.07
CA VAL A 4 1.74 -14.71 -24.34
C VAL A 4 1.46 -14.87 -23.77
N GLU A 5 1.67 -15.07 -23.65
CA GLU A 5 1.31 -15.07 -22.88
C GLU A 5 0.77 -15.03 -22.35
N VAL A 6 1.03 -15.38 -22.61
CA VAL A 6 0.33 -15.28 -22.00
C VAL A 6 -0.27 -15.39 -21.60
N VAL A 7 -0.06 -15.52 -21.53
CA VAL A 7 -0.75 -15.54 -21.01
C VAL A 7 -1.42 -15.68 -20.76
N THR A 8 -1.39 -15.87 -20.57
CA THR A 8 -2.13 -15.99 -20.32
C THR A 8 -2.79 -16.18 -19.74
N GLY A 9 -2.91 -16.36 -19.51
CA GLY A 9 -3.61 -16.60 -19.04
C GLY A 9 -4.19 -16.57 -18.15
N MET A 10 -4.20 -16.84 -17.50
CA MET A 10 -4.80 -16.76 -16.65
C MET A 10 -5.36 -15.76 -16.40
N ASP A 11 -5.37 -15.54 -16.64
CA ASP A 11 -5.81 -14.50 -16.59
C ASP A 11 -7.19 -14.15 -16.33
N ALA A 12 -8.17 -14.95 -16.32
CA ALA A 12 -9.53 -14.69 -15.99
C ALA A 12 -9.71 -14.14 -14.60
N ASN A 13 -8.99 -14.66 -13.69
CA ASN A 13 -9.11 -14.20 -12.31
C ASN A 13 -8.53 -12.85 -12.10
N THR A 14 -7.54 -12.52 -12.87
CA THR A 14 -6.87 -11.25 -12.67
C THR A 14 -7.66 -10.08 -13.20
N ARG A 15 -8.72 -10.36 -13.95
CA ARG A 15 -9.54 -9.27 -14.42
C ARG A 15 -10.22 -8.51 -13.32
N ASN A 16 -10.56 -9.19 -12.23
CA ASN A 16 -11.29 -8.56 -11.13
C ASN A 16 -10.40 -7.92 -10.11
N ALA A 17 -9.16 -8.34 -10.06
CA ALA A 17 -8.22 -7.80 -9.09
C ALA A 17 -6.97 -7.43 -9.82
N ARG A 18 -7.05 -6.34 -10.51
CA ARG A 18 -5.96 -5.90 -11.33
C ARG A 18 -4.83 -5.42 -10.47
N THR A 19 -3.79 -6.23 -10.37
CA THR A 19 -2.62 -5.90 -9.58
C THR A 19 -1.72 -4.97 -10.36
N VAL A 20 -1.34 -3.88 -9.72
CA VAL A 20 -0.42 -2.90 -10.32
C VAL A 20 0.76 -2.71 -9.40
N THR A 21 1.86 -2.19 -9.95
CA THR A 21 3.05 -1.90 -9.17
C THR A 21 2.98 -0.47 -8.66
N VAL A 22 3.17 -0.32 -7.36
CA VAL A 22 3.11 0.97 -6.71
C VAL A 22 4.30 1.13 -5.78
N THR A 23 4.56 2.35 -5.36
CA THR A 23 5.62 2.66 -4.41
C THR A 23 4.99 3.13 -3.12
N MET A 24 5.50 2.62 -2.00
CA MET A 24 5.07 3.10 -0.70
C MET A 24 6.21 3.89 -0.08
N VAL A 25 5.93 5.13 0.29
CA VAL A 25 6.91 6.02 0.92
C VAL A 25 6.79 5.88 2.43
N VAL A 26 7.89 5.54 3.07
CA VAL A 26 7.95 5.28 4.50
C VAL A 26 8.59 6.48 5.19
N PRO A 27 7.90 7.08 6.17
CA PRO A 27 8.47 8.25 6.86
C PRO A 27 9.65 7.86 7.73
N PRO A 28 10.56 8.80 8.01
CA PRO A 28 11.77 8.47 8.77
C PRO A 28 11.53 7.72 10.08
N PRO A 29 10.53 8.07 10.89
CA PRO A 29 10.34 7.35 12.16
C PRO A 29 10.00 5.88 12.00
N LEU A 30 9.50 5.46 10.83
CA LEU A 30 9.08 4.08 10.62
C LEU A 30 10.05 3.28 9.77
N ARG A 31 11.13 3.89 9.30
CA ARG A 31 12.06 3.20 8.40
C ARG A 31 12.76 2.03 9.07
N SER A 32 12.98 2.10 10.37
CA SER A 32 13.59 0.97 11.07
C SER A 32 12.71 -0.27 11.06
N CYS A 33 11.42 -0.10 10.81
CA CYS A 33 10.49 -1.23 10.73
C CYS A 33 10.62 -2.00 9.44
N CYS A 34 11.33 -1.47 8.46
CA CYS A 34 11.49 -2.11 7.17
C CYS A 34 12.94 -2.03 6.69
N GLY A 35 13.87 -2.24 7.62
CA GLY A 35 15.29 -2.32 7.27
C GLY A 35 15.91 -1.01 6.84
N GLY A 36 15.31 0.11 7.21
CA GLY A 36 15.85 1.42 6.87
C GLY A 36 15.39 1.95 5.52
N ALA A 37 14.51 1.23 4.84
CA ALA A 37 14.07 1.64 3.51
C ALA A 37 13.17 2.86 3.59
N SER A 38 13.40 3.82 2.70
CA SER A 38 12.54 5.00 2.60
C SER A 38 11.39 4.77 1.64
N GLN A 39 11.51 3.78 0.76
CA GLN A 39 10.48 3.43 -0.20
C GLN A 39 10.43 1.93 -0.37
N LEU A 40 9.23 1.42 -0.56
CA LEU A 40 9.02 0.00 -0.83
C LEU A 40 8.26 -0.13 -2.13
N SER A 41 8.72 -1.03 -3.00
CA SER A 41 8.02 -1.34 -4.24
C SER A 41 7.18 -2.58 -4.01
N LEU A 42 5.90 -2.51 -4.37
CA LEU A 42 5.01 -3.62 -4.12
C LEU A 42 3.93 -3.66 -5.19
N SER A 43 3.18 -4.75 -5.22
CA SER A 43 2.10 -4.91 -6.17
C SER A 43 0.81 -5.18 -5.41
N ALA A 44 -0.24 -4.44 -5.75
CA ALA A 44 -1.53 -4.60 -5.09
C ALA A 44 -2.61 -3.92 -5.92
N PRO A 45 -3.86 -4.39 -5.84
CA PRO A 45 -4.96 -3.76 -6.58
C PRO A 45 -5.59 -2.58 -5.84
N THR A 46 -5.46 -2.56 -4.52
CA THR A 46 -6.08 -1.52 -3.68
C THR A 46 -5.15 -1.17 -2.54
N VAL A 47 -5.48 -0.10 -1.83
CA VAL A 47 -4.72 0.28 -0.63
C VAL A 47 -4.77 -0.85 0.38
N ARG A 48 -5.94 -1.49 0.55
CA ARG A 48 -6.05 -2.64 1.46
C ARG A 48 -5.08 -3.74 1.07
N GLY A 49 -5.00 -4.05 -0.22
CA GLY A 49 -4.05 -5.06 -0.70
C GLY A 49 -2.61 -4.68 -0.42
N ALA A 50 -2.30 -3.39 -0.54
CA ALA A 50 -0.95 -2.91 -0.23
C ALA A 50 -0.63 -3.10 1.26
N LEU A 51 -1.59 -2.84 2.13
CA LEU A 51 -1.38 -3.05 3.55
C LEU A 51 -1.25 -4.53 3.89
N GLU A 52 -1.99 -5.39 3.20
CA GLU A 52 -1.84 -6.83 3.38
C GLU A 52 -0.46 -7.30 2.95
N TRP A 53 0.07 -6.71 1.89
CA TRP A 53 1.42 -7.03 1.45
C TRP A 53 2.43 -6.67 2.55
N ILE A 54 2.25 -5.50 3.19
CA ILE A 54 3.13 -5.07 4.25
C ILE A 54 2.99 -5.96 5.48
N GLU A 55 1.79 -6.41 5.76
CA GLU A 55 1.57 -7.32 6.88
C GLU A 55 2.41 -8.58 6.75
N ARG A 56 2.52 -9.09 5.54
CA ARG A 56 3.30 -10.31 5.29
C ARG A 56 4.79 -10.03 5.19
N SER A 57 5.17 -8.90 4.60
CA SER A 57 6.56 -8.63 4.27
C SER A 57 7.30 -7.83 5.35
N HIS A 58 6.59 -6.93 6.01
CA HIS A 58 7.17 -6.03 7.00
C HIS A 58 6.19 -5.87 8.17
N PRO A 59 5.99 -6.94 8.96
CA PRO A 59 4.95 -6.91 9.99
C PRO A 59 5.13 -5.79 11.02
N SER A 60 6.35 -5.38 11.31
CA SER A 60 6.57 -4.26 12.24
C SER A 60 6.02 -2.96 11.68
N LEU A 61 6.22 -2.75 10.38
CA LEU A 61 5.68 -1.57 9.72
C LEU A 61 4.16 -1.62 9.73
N TYR A 62 3.61 -2.79 9.43
CA TYR A 62 2.16 -2.96 9.43
C TYR A 62 1.56 -2.60 10.80
N ARG A 63 2.19 -3.07 11.87
CA ARG A 63 1.69 -2.79 13.22
C ARG A 63 1.79 -1.31 13.58
N SER A 64 2.72 -0.60 12.96
CA SER A 64 2.85 0.84 13.18
C SER A 64 1.78 1.63 12.44
N VAL A 65 1.30 1.08 11.34
CA VAL A 65 0.31 1.76 10.50
C VAL A 65 -1.11 1.33 10.86
N CYS A 66 -1.30 0.06 11.15
CA CYS A 66 -2.62 -0.49 11.43
C CYS A 66 -2.68 -1.12 12.81
N ASP A 67 -3.86 -1.08 13.42
CA ASP A 67 -4.05 -1.74 14.70
C ASP A 67 -4.39 -3.22 14.48
N GLU A 68 -4.64 -3.93 15.57
CA GLU A 68 -4.90 -5.37 15.51
C GLU A 68 -6.22 -5.72 14.81
N THR A 69 -7.09 -4.75 14.62
CA THR A 69 -8.33 -4.99 13.89
C THR A 69 -8.18 -4.71 12.40
N GLY A 70 -7.01 -4.28 11.97
CA GLY A 70 -6.76 -3.97 10.58
C GLY A 70 -7.10 -2.54 10.17
N LYS A 71 -7.52 -1.72 11.12
CA LYS A 71 -7.81 -0.32 10.83
C LYS A 71 -6.55 0.51 10.91
N VAL A 72 -6.46 1.51 10.05
CA VAL A 72 -5.36 2.45 10.11
C VAL A 72 -5.44 3.22 11.42
N ARG A 73 -4.32 3.31 12.09
CA ARG A 73 -4.27 3.98 13.39
C ARG A 73 -4.65 5.44 13.24
N ARG A 74 -5.25 5.98 14.29
CA ARG A 74 -5.79 7.32 14.29
C ARG A 74 -4.76 8.39 13.92
N HIS A 75 -3.52 8.21 14.34
CA HIS A 75 -2.47 9.18 14.11
C HIS A 75 -1.70 8.95 12.82
N VAL A 76 -2.19 8.08 11.96
CA VAL A 76 -1.52 7.78 10.69
C VAL A 76 -2.44 8.21 9.55
N ASN A 77 -1.86 8.93 8.60
CA ASN A 77 -2.58 9.33 7.40
C ASN A 77 -1.97 8.61 6.22
N LEU A 78 -2.82 8.13 5.32
CA LEU A 78 -2.39 7.50 4.09
C LEU A 78 -2.86 8.32 2.92
N PHE A 79 -1.94 8.57 1.99
CA PHE A 79 -2.24 9.29 0.77
C PHE A 79 -1.96 8.40 -0.42
N VAL A 80 -2.79 8.50 -1.45
CA VAL A 80 -2.49 7.94 -2.76
C VAL A 80 -2.22 9.15 -3.65
N ASN A 81 -0.97 9.28 -4.06
CA ASN A 81 -0.48 10.49 -4.71
C ASN A 81 -0.76 11.69 -3.80
N THR A 82 -1.62 12.60 -4.18
CA THR A 82 -1.90 13.80 -3.37
C THR A 82 -3.24 13.73 -2.64
N SER A 83 -3.96 12.62 -2.75
CA SER A 83 -5.30 12.51 -2.15
C SER A 83 -5.26 11.66 -0.90
N HIS A 84 -5.81 12.17 0.20
CA HIS A 84 -5.97 11.35 1.39
C HIS A 84 -6.96 10.24 1.08
N VAL A 85 -6.67 9.03 1.55
CA VAL A 85 -7.53 7.88 1.22
C VAL A 85 -8.96 8.09 1.70
N ARG A 86 -9.18 8.82 2.79
CA ARG A 86 -10.54 9.06 3.27
C ARG A 86 -11.35 9.92 2.32
N ASP A 87 -10.68 10.69 1.47
CA ASP A 87 -11.36 11.51 0.47
C ASP A 87 -11.64 10.72 -0.81
N ARG A 88 -11.30 9.46 -0.80
CA ARG A 88 -11.54 8.53 -1.89
C ARG A 88 -12.40 7.39 -1.33
N ASN A 89 -11.95 6.14 -1.50
CA ASN A 89 -12.70 4.99 -1.00
C ASN A 89 -12.02 4.33 0.20
N GLY A 90 -11.27 5.10 0.98
CA GLY A 90 -10.59 4.53 2.13
C GLY A 90 -9.65 3.43 1.71
N LEU A 91 -9.68 2.31 2.41
CA LEU A 91 -8.80 1.19 2.09
C LEU A 91 -9.20 0.49 0.80
N ASP A 92 -10.40 0.72 0.31
CA ASP A 92 -10.84 0.11 -0.95
C ASP A 92 -10.50 0.99 -2.16
N THR A 93 -9.73 2.06 -1.95
CA THR A 93 -9.27 2.90 -3.05
C THR A 93 -8.46 2.06 -4.03
N ALA A 94 -8.88 2.08 -5.30
CA ALA A 94 -8.19 1.34 -6.35
C ALA A 94 -6.87 2.02 -6.68
N LEU A 95 -5.87 1.20 -6.95
CA LEU A 95 -4.53 1.70 -7.30
C LEU A 95 -4.32 1.57 -8.79
N ALA A 96 -3.55 2.50 -9.34
CA ALA A 96 -3.14 2.47 -10.74
C ALA A 96 -1.63 2.28 -10.81
N GLN A 97 -1.17 1.79 -11.93
CA GLN A 97 0.26 1.57 -12.15
C GLN A 97 1.02 2.86 -11.89
N GLY A 98 2.03 2.77 -11.05
CA GLY A 98 2.88 3.92 -10.75
C GLY A 98 2.39 4.81 -9.62
N ASP A 99 1.25 4.48 -9.02
CA ASP A 99 0.77 5.27 -7.89
C ASP A 99 1.75 5.23 -6.72
N VAL A 100 1.72 6.28 -5.92
CA VAL A 100 2.57 6.40 -4.74
C VAL A 100 1.68 6.47 -3.51
N ILE A 101 1.88 5.53 -2.60
CA ILE A 101 1.18 5.55 -1.32
C ILE A 101 2.14 6.17 -0.31
N THR A 102 1.72 7.23 0.35
CA THR A 102 2.57 7.90 1.33
C THR A 102 1.98 7.71 2.72
N ILE A 103 2.82 7.26 3.64
CA ILE A 103 2.46 7.12 5.05
C ILE A 103 2.93 8.38 5.77
N LEU A 104 2.00 9.11 6.36
CA LEU A 104 2.33 10.33 7.09
C LEU A 104 1.78 10.25 8.50
N PRO A 105 2.64 10.08 9.51
CA PRO A 105 2.16 10.13 10.88
C PRO A 105 1.70 11.55 11.20
N ALA A 106 0.61 11.66 11.92
CA ALA A 106 0.16 12.95 12.37
C ALA A 106 1.09 13.44 13.45
N VAL A 107 1.58 14.63 13.28
CA VAL A 107 2.42 15.24 14.30
C VAL A 107 1.49 15.93 15.28
N SER A 108 1.46 15.39 16.48
CA SER A 108 0.58 16.00 17.42
C SER A 108 1.18 17.33 17.83
N GLY A 109 0.38 18.23 17.63
CA GLY A 109 0.48 19.48 18.11
C GLY A 109 1.70 20.11 18.57
N GLY A 110 2.54 19.76 18.08
CA GLY A 110 3.79 20.37 18.56
C GLY A 110 4.25 20.00 18.81
#